data_055112edd75da1674141325fe03e3aed
#
_entry.id   055112edd75da1674141325fe03e3aed
#
_cell.length_a   1.000
_cell.length_b   1.000
_cell.length_c   1.000
_cell.angle_alpha   90.00
_cell.angle_beta   90.00
_cell.angle_gamma   90.00
#
_symmetry.space_group_name_H-M   'P 1'
#
loop_
_entity.id
_entity.type
_entity.pdbx_description
1 polymer ?
#
loop_
_entity_poly.entity_id
_entity_poly.type
_entity_poly.pdbx_seq_one_letter_code
_entity_poly.pdbx_strand_id
1 'polypeptide(L)'
;MVALAAAALTLVLTDVLAFRLDRPTLEGAVAAALVDSGLELRWDTTPPGAERRFDSSEVRVILLDRHPRSGAELILGSVLRQHARTAALWVYVGDIRRVIDGGAPGRSNRLQISVAVGRVIAHEVAHLVAPEQPHAGQGLMSRMVTRAVLLQAEAPLDADCRAAMRSALAIGLGPPLAGAAERSFTVEAFGGDLGGPGLAR
;
A
#
# COMPACT_ATOMS: atom_id res chain seq x y z
N MET A 1 30.28 -14.37 8.71
CA MET A 1 29.05 -13.73 8.19
C MET A 1 27.89 -14.65 8.48
N VAL A 2 27.02 -14.29 9.40
CA VAL A 2 25.76 -15.01 9.63
C VAL A 2 24.80 -14.52 8.55
N ALA A 3 24.38 -15.41 7.65
CA ALA A 3 23.32 -15.08 6.70
C ALA A 3 22.05 -14.84 7.53
N LEU A 4 21.57 -13.60 7.56
CA LEU A 4 20.25 -13.30 8.09
C LEU A 4 19.24 -14.03 7.21
N ALA A 5 18.50 -14.97 7.80
CA ALA A 5 17.42 -15.63 7.08
C ALA A 5 16.37 -14.54 6.73
N ALA A 6 16.02 -14.43 5.46
CA ALA A 6 14.96 -13.53 5.03
C ALA A 6 13.65 -13.96 5.69
N ALA A 7 12.92 -13.02 6.26
CA ALA A 7 11.61 -13.31 6.81
C ALA A 7 10.59 -13.42 5.67
N ALA A 8 9.90 -14.56 5.61
CA ALA A 8 8.87 -14.79 4.60
C ALA A 8 7.51 -14.23 5.08
N LEU A 9 6.84 -13.49 4.19
CA LEU A 9 5.48 -12.98 4.40
C LEU A 9 4.60 -13.36 3.21
N THR A 10 3.46 -13.97 3.48
CA THR A 10 2.50 -14.31 2.43
C THR A 10 1.40 -13.25 2.38
N LEU A 11 1.29 -12.55 1.25
CA LEU A 11 0.22 -11.62 0.97
C LEU A 11 -0.94 -12.36 0.31
N VAL A 12 -2.08 -12.41 0.99
CA VAL A 12 -3.28 -13.12 0.53
C VAL A 12 -4.26 -12.11 -0.05
N LEU A 13 -4.30 -12.01 -1.38
CA LEU A 13 -5.11 -11.03 -2.08
C LEU A 13 -6.58 -11.45 -2.12
N THR A 14 -7.47 -10.54 -1.70
CA THR A 14 -8.92 -10.64 -1.83
C THR A 14 -9.44 -9.45 -2.63
N ASP A 15 -9.81 -9.66 -3.89
CA ASP A 15 -10.41 -8.64 -4.75
C ASP A 15 -11.94 -8.71 -4.66
N VAL A 16 -12.52 -7.90 -3.79
CA VAL A 16 -13.96 -7.93 -3.47
C VAL A 16 -14.82 -7.45 -4.65
N LEU A 17 -14.29 -6.56 -5.49
CA LEU A 17 -15.04 -5.89 -6.55
C LEU A 17 -14.57 -6.25 -7.96
N ALA A 18 -13.68 -7.23 -8.09
CA ALA A 18 -13.14 -7.70 -9.37
C ALA A 18 -12.56 -6.55 -10.22
N PHE A 19 -11.62 -5.79 -9.66
CA PHE A 19 -11.01 -4.60 -10.28
C PHE A 19 -10.22 -4.89 -11.57
N ARG A 20 -10.05 -6.18 -11.94
CA ARG A 20 -9.33 -6.64 -13.13
C ARG A 20 -7.89 -6.11 -13.19
N LEU A 21 -7.21 -6.09 -12.07
CA LEU A 21 -5.81 -5.69 -12.00
C LEU A 21 -4.93 -6.69 -12.78
N ASP A 22 -3.80 -6.18 -13.27
CA ASP A 22 -2.75 -7.03 -13.86
C ASP A 22 -1.86 -7.55 -12.74
N ARG A 23 -2.10 -8.79 -12.34
CA ARG A 23 -1.45 -9.39 -11.18
C ARG A 23 0.07 -9.39 -11.27
N PRO A 24 0.70 -9.83 -12.38
CA PRO A 24 2.16 -9.77 -12.49
C PRO A 24 2.73 -8.37 -12.31
N THR A 25 2.08 -7.36 -12.88
CA THR A 25 2.47 -5.95 -12.73
C THR A 25 2.35 -5.47 -11.28
N LEU A 26 1.26 -5.84 -10.61
CA LEU A 26 1.04 -5.50 -9.20
C LEU A 26 2.13 -6.14 -8.31
N GLU A 27 2.35 -7.45 -8.44
CA GLU A 27 3.34 -8.19 -7.66
C GLU A 27 4.76 -7.65 -7.92
N GLY A 28 5.08 -7.37 -9.18
CA GLY A 28 6.35 -6.75 -9.57
C GLY A 28 6.55 -5.37 -8.96
N ALA A 29 5.51 -4.55 -8.90
CA ALA A 29 5.58 -3.21 -8.28
C ALA A 29 5.82 -3.29 -6.76
N VAL A 30 5.21 -4.26 -6.07
CA VAL A 30 5.47 -4.49 -4.64
C VAL A 30 6.90 -4.96 -4.43
N ALA A 31 7.36 -5.95 -5.21
CA ALA A 31 8.70 -6.49 -5.09
C ALA A 31 9.78 -5.42 -5.36
N ALA A 32 9.59 -4.59 -6.40
CA ALA A 32 10.50 -3.49 -6.71
C ALA A 32 10.56 -2.43 -5.59
N ALA A 33 9.43 -2.12 -4.98
CA ALA A 33 9.39 -1.16 -3.88
C ALA A 33 10.07 -1.68 -2.61
N LEU A 34 9.94 -2.98 -2.31
CA LEU A 34 10.47 -3.64 -1.11
C LEU A 34 11.86 -4.26 -1.32
N VAL A 35 12.51 -3.99 -2.44
CA VAL A 35 13.88 -4.46 -2.71
C VAL A 35 14.81 -4.08 -1.55
N ASP A 36 15.70 -4.99 -1.15
CA ASP A 36 16.65 -4.81 -0.04
C ASP A 36 16.03 -4.55 1.35
N SER A 37 14.73 -4.77 1.53
CA SER A 37 14.07 -4.67 2.85
C SER A 37 14.36 -5.87 3.77
N GLY A 38 14.89 -6.96 3.25
CA GLY A 38 15.08 -8.23 3.98
C GLY A 38 13.82 -9.08 4.07
N LEU A 39 12.77 -8.72 3.35
CA LEU A 39 11.49 -9.43 3.32
C LEU A 39 11.37 -10.28 2.06
N GLU A 40 11.08 -11.58 2.20
CA GLU A 40 10.68 -12.46 1.11
C GLU A 40 9.15 -12.46 1.00
N LEU A 41 8.62 -12.05 -0.15
CA LEU A 41 7.19 -12.02 -0.37
C LEU A 41 6.72 -13.26 -1.12
N ARG A 42 5.61 -13.81 -0.64
CA ARG A 42 4.82 -14.84 -1.33
C ARG A 42 3.41 -14.31 -1.56
N TRP A 43 2.78 -14.81 -2.59
CA TRP A 43 1.44 -14.37 -2.96
C TRP A 43 0.50 -15.55 -3.03
N ASP A 44 -0.70 -15.33 -2.50
CA ASP A 44 -1.82 -16.24 -2.62
C ASP A 44 -3.11 -15.45 -2.93
N THR A 45 -4.20 -16.12 -3.23
CA THR A 45 -5.49 -15.50 -3.47
C THR A 45 -6.58 -16.22 -2.71
N THR A 46 -7.53 -15.44 -2.21
CA THR A 46 -8.74 -15.99 -1.59
C THR A 46 -9.95 -15.36 -2.26
N PRO A 47 -10.90 -16.15 -2.77
CA PRO A 47 -12.17 -15.65 -3.29
C PRO A 47 -12.91 -14.83 -2.23
N PRO A 48 -13.64 -13.79 -2.62
CA PRO A 48 -14.52 -13.06 -1.69
C PRO A 48 -15.49 -14.00 -1.01
N GLY A 49 -15.65 -13.85 0.31
CA GLY A 49 -16.57 -14.68 1.11
C GLY A 49 -16.04 -16.06 1.48
N ALA A 50 -14.89 -16.48 0.98
CA ALA A 50 -14.31 -17.76 1.40
C ALA A 50 -13.80 -17.67 2.84
N GLU A 51 -14.20 -18.64 3.66
CA GLU A 51 -13.64 -18.82 5.00
C GLU A 51 -12.21 -19.35 4.89
N ARG A 52 -11.26 -18.61 5.44
CA ARG A 52 -9.86 -19.01 5.53
C ARG A 52 -9.32 -18.61 6.89
N ARG A 53 -8.64 -19.54 7.54
CA ARG A 53 -7.81 -19.22 8.72
C ARG A 53 -6.46 -18.72 8.25
N PHE A 54 -6.04 -17.59 8.79
CA PHE A 54 -4.75 -16.98 8.52
C PHE A 54 -3.77 -17.36 9.63
N ASP A 55 -2.54 -17.68 9.25
CA ASP A 55 -1.47 -17.84 10.21
C ASP A 55 -0.70 -16.52 10.45
N SER A 56 0.31 -16.56 11.33
CA SER A 56 1.08 -15.36 11.70
C SER A 56 2.02 -14.85 10.60
N SER A 57 2.24 -15.63 9.54
CA SER A 57 3.03 -15.25 8.36
C SER A 57 2.18 -14.78 7.19
N GLU A 58 0.87 -14.78 7.35
CA GLU A 58 -0.09 -14.39 6.31
C GLU A 58 -0.72 -13.04 6.62
N VAL A 59 -0.79 -12.19 5.62
CA VAL A 59 -1.43 -10.88 5.68
C VAL A 59 -2.51 -10.79 4.62
N ARG A 60 -3.73 -10.52 5.05
CA ARG A 60 -4.85 -10.32 4.13
C ARG A 60 -4.75 -8.96 3.46
N VAL A 61 -4.72 -8.92 2.12
CA VAL A 61 -4.81 -7.70 1.32
C VAL A 61 -6.21 -7.62 0.72
N ILE A 62 -7.00 -6.64 1.16
CA ILE A 62 -8.39 -6.48 0.73
C ILE A 62 -8.48 -5.26 -0.17
N LEU A 63 -8.89 -5.48 -1.42
CA LEU A 63 -9.11 -4.41 -2.39
C LEU A 63 -10.55 -3.90 -2.28
N LEU A 64 -10.69 -2.59 -2.05
CA LEU A 64 -11.95 -1.87 -1.89
C LEU A 64 -12.03 -0.72 -2.89
N ASP A 65 -13.23 -0.16 -3.13
CA ASP A 65 -13.36 1.01 -4.00
C ASP A 65 -12.86 2.26 -3.32
N ARG A 66 -13.48 2.65 -2.21
CA ARG A 66 -13.19 3.90 -1.50
C ARG A 66 -13.16 3.71 0.00
N HIS A 67 -12.36 4.55 0.64
CA HIS A 67 -12.42 4.65 2.08
C HIS A 67 -13.68 5.43 2.50
N PRO A 68 -14.42 4.98 3.54
CA PRO A 68 -15.67 5.65 3.96
C PRO A 68 -15.52 7.12 4.35
N ARG A 69 -14.32 7.53 4.78
CA ARG A 69 -13.99 8.92 5.17
C ARG A 69 -13.28 9.71 4.07
N SER A 70 -13.05 9.14 2.89
CA SER A 70 -12.45 9.87 1.78
C SER A 70 -13.33 11.04 1.36
N GLY A 71 -12.76 12.24 1.42
CA GLY A 71 -13.39 13.50 1.08
C GLY A 71 -12.43 14.39 0.29
N ALA A 72 -12.03 15.51 0.86
CA ALA A 72 -10.97 16.37 0.32
C ALA A 72 -9.62 15.66 0.39
N GLU A 73 -9.38 14.89 1.47
CA GLU A 73 -8.24 13.99 1.58
C GLU A 73 -8.64 12.60 1.12
N LEU A 74 -7.80 11.96 0.29
CA LEU A 74 -7.98 10.60 -0.17
C LEU A 74 -7.13 9.65 0.66
N ILE A 75 -7.75 8.63 1.21
CA ILE A 75 -7.07 7.55 1.92
C ILE A 75 -6.85 6.42 0.92
N LEU A 76 -5.58 6.08 0.62
CA LEU A 76 -5.24 5.09 -0.38
C LEU A 76 -5.08 3.68 0.18
N GLY A 77 -4.66 3.59 1.43
CA GLY A 77 -4.49 2.33 2.13
C GLY A 77 -4.59 2.51 3.64
N SER A 78 -4.72 1.41 4.35
CA SER A 78 -4.62 1.36 5.81
C SER A 78 -4.24 -0.02 6.30
N VAL A 79 -3.52 -0.06 7.42
CA VAL A 79 -3.18 -1.29 8.14
C VAL A 79 -4.17 -1.48 9.28
N LEU A 80 -4.87 -2.60 9.27
CA LEU A 80 -5.68 -3.03 10.40
C LEU A 80 -4.95 -4.14 11.14
N ARG A 81 -4.65 -3.90 12.40
CA ARG A 81 -4.09 -4.90 13.31
C ARG A 81 -5.18 -5.37 14.26
N GLN A 82 -5.68 -6.56 14.06
CA GLN A 82 -6.63 -7.18 14.97
C GLN A 82 -5.90 -8.18 15.87
N HIS A 83 -6.03 -7.98 17.20
CA HIS A 83 -5.62 -8.91 18.27
C HIS A 83 -4.62 -10.01 17.87
N ALA A 84 -3.39 -9.81 18.18
CA ALA A 84 -2.27 -10.78 18.27
C ALA A 84 -1.99 -11.74 17.10
N ARG A 85 -2.86 -11.93 16.11
CA ARG A 85 -2.71 -12.98 15.10
C ARG A 85 -3.14 -12.69 13.68
N THR A 86 -3.77 -11.55 13.37
CA THR A 86 -4.23 -11.29 12.01
C THR A 86 -4.01 -9.84 11.64
N ALA A 87 -3.22 -9.61 10.59
CA ALA A 87 -3.09 -8.30 9.97
C ALA A 87 -3.90 -8.26 8.67
N ALA A 88 -4.54 -7.14 8.41
CA ALA A 88 -5.14 -6.87 7.13
C ALA A 88 -4.67 -5.53 6.59
N LEU A 89 -4.41 -5.48 5.30
CA LEU A 89 -4.18 -4.26 4.55
C LEU A 89 -5.43 -3.96 3.74
N TRP A 90 -6.00 -2.80 3.92
CA TRP A 90 -7.08 -2.30 3.10
C TRP A 90 -6.51 -1.35 2.06
N VAL A 91 -6.85 -1.57 0.80
CA VAL A 91 -6.34 -0.78 -0.33
C VAL A 91 -7.52 -0.27 -1.14
N TYR A 92 -7.61 1.05 -1.29
CA TYR A 92 -8.76 1.74 -1.86
C TYR A 92 -8.50 2.09 -3.33
N VAL A 93 -8.79 1.15 -4.21
CA VAL A 93 -8.47 1.21 -5.65
C VAL A 93 -9.15 2.39 -6.36
N GLY A 94 -10.38 2.73 -6.00
CA GLY A 94 -11.08 3.88 -6.57
C GLY A 94 -10.44 5.21 -6.16
N ASP A 95 -9.98 5.33 -4.91
CA ASP A 95 -9.26 6.53 -4.46
C ASP A 95 -7.88 6.63 -5.13
N ILE A 96 -7.17 5.51 -5.31
CA ILE A 96 -5.93 5.44 -6.08
C ILE A 96 -6.17 5.93 -7.53
N ARG A 97 -7.23 5.44 -8.20
CA ARG A 97 -7.59 5.91 -9.54
C ARG A 97 -7.81 7.42 -9.59
N ARG A 98 -8.49 7.99 -8.61
CA ARG A 98 -8.70 9.45 -8.55
C ARG A 98 -7.38 10.22 -8.51
N VAL A 99 -6.38 9.74 -7.76
CA VAL A 99 -5.03 10.34 -7.71
C VAL A 99 -4.34 10.26 -9.06
N ILE A 100 -4.29 9.06 -9.66
CA ILE A 100 -3.54 8.86 -10.92
C ILE A 100 -4.24 9.47 -12.12
N ASP A 101 -5.57 9.61 -12.10
CA ASP A 101 -6.35 10.25 -13.14
C ASP A 101 -6.35 11.79 -13.02
N GLY A 102 -5.91 12.34 -11.88
CA GLY A 102 -5.89 13.78 -11.66
C GLY A 102 -7.27 14.42 -11.72
N GLY A 103 -8.31 13.70 -11.27
CA GLY A 103 -9.70 14.15 -11.30
C GLY A 103 -10.41 13.99 -12.66
N ALA A 104 -9.72 13.58 -13.72
CA ALA A 104 -10.32 13.32 -15.03
C ALA A 104 -10.43 11.80 -15.26
N PRO A 105 -11.60 11.19 -15.05
CA PRO A 105 -11.76 9.75 -15.04
C PRO A 105 -11.38 9.10 -16.37
N GLY A 106 -10.79 7.88 -16.29
CA GLY A 106 -10.46 7.07 -17.44
C GLY A 106 -9.12 7.39 -18.14
N ARG A 107 -8.27 8.23 -17.54
CA ARG A 107 -6.93 8.52 -18.07
C ARG A 107 -5.90 7.42 -17.78
N SER A 108 -6.08 6.66 -16.73
CA SER A 108 -5.18 5.57 -16.37
C SER A 108 -5.62 4.25 -17.00
N ASN A 109 -4.64 3.48 -17.46
CA ASN A 109 -4.87 2.11 -17.95
C ASN A 109 -4.69 1.08 -16.81
N ARG A 110 -5.04 -0.18 -17.11
CA ARG A 110 -4.98 -1.29 -16.16
C ARG A 110 -3.60 -1.47 -15.54
N LEU A 111 -2.53 -1.35 -16.33
CA LEU A 111 -1.16 -1.53 -15.85
C LEU A 111 -0.77 -0.41 -14.88
N GLN A 112 -1.08 0.84 -15.20
CA GLN A 112 -0.82 1.97 -14.31
C GLN A 112 -1.55 1.83 -12.98
N ILE A 113 -2.82 1.40 -13.00
CA ILE A 113 -3.59 1.12 -11.79
C ILE A 113 -2.91 0.01 -10.98
N SER A 114 -2.48 -1.07 -11.62
CA SER A 114 -1.82 -2.19 -10.95
C SER A 114 -0.50 -1.79 -10.31
N VAL A 115 0.32 -0.97 -10.98
CA VAL A 115 1.55 -0.39 -10.40
C VAL A 115 1.21 0.44 -9.17
N ALA A 116 0.26 1.36 -9.27
CA ALA A 116 -0.11 2.24 -8.17
C ALA A 116 -0.65 1.47 -6.95
N VAL A 117 -1.51 0.48 -7.18
CA VAL A 117 -2.02 -0.43 -6.14
C VAL A 117 -0.88 -1.20 -5.47
N GLY A 118 0.04 -1.77 -6.26
CA GLY A 118 1.21 -2.46 -5.72
C GLY A 118 2.08 -1.56 -4.84
N ARG A 119 2.25 -0.29 -5.20
CA ARG A 119 3.01 0.68 -4.39
C ARG A 119 2.31 1.02 -3.08
N VAL A 120 0.99 1.18 -3.10
CA VAL A 120 0.23 1.38 -1.86
C VAL A 120 0.35 0.14 -0.97
N ILE A 121 0.26 -1.08 -1.52
CA ILE A 121 0.50 -2.31 -0.76
C ILE A 121 1.89 -2.30 -0.12
N ALA A 122 2.94 -1.94 -0.87
CA ALA A 122 4.31 -1.89 -0.35
C ALA A 122 4.46 -0.87 0.79
N HIS A 123 3.82 0.30 0.69
CA HIS A 123 3.76 1.30 1.75
C HIS A 123 3.13 0.74 3.03
N GLU A 124 1.99 0.09 2.91
CA GLU A 124 1.29 -0.49 4.05
C GLU A 124 2.06 -1.69 4.65
N VAL A 125 2.74 -2.49 3.82
CA VAL A 125 3.64 -3.56 4.29
C VAL A 125 4.80 -2.97 5.10
N ALA A 126 5.37 -1.83 4.68
CA ALA A 126 6.41 -1.16 5.45
C ALA A 126 5.92 -0.75 6.84
N HIS A 127 4.73 -0.16 6.95
CA HIS A 127 4.11 0.15 8.25
C HIS A 127 3.73 -1.09 9.06
N LEU A 128 3.41 -2.20 8.39
CA LEU A 128 3.15 -3.46 9.09
C LEU A 128 4.43 -4.01 9.75
N VAL A 129 5.54 -3.99 9.02
CA VAL A 129 6.84 -4.54 9.49
C VAL A 129 7.54 -3.59 10.45
N ALA A 130 7.56 -2.30 10.15
CA ALA A 130 8.21 -1.25 10.93
C ALA A 130 7.18 -0.17 11.37
N PRO A 131 6.32 -0.46 12.34
CA PRO A 131 5.19 0.40 12.69
C PRO A 131 5.61 1.77 13.23
N GLU A 132 6.77 1.86 13.83
CA GLU A 132 7.29 3.11 14.40
C GLU A 132 7.99 3.99 13.34
N GLN A 133 8.16 3.49 12.11
CA GLN A 133 8.75 4.27 11.05
C GLN A 133 7.84 5.45 10.68
N PRO A 134 8.29 6.70 10.84
CA PRO A 134 7.52 7.87 10.46
C PRO A 134 7.40 7.97 8.95
N HIS A 135 6.40 8.72 8.49
CA HIS A 135 6.34 9.10 7.08
C HIS A 135 7.53 9.99 6.71
N ALA A 136 8.12 9.74 5.55
CA ALA A 136 9.19 10.56 4.99
C ALA A 136 8.64 11.87 4.39
N GLY A 137 9.52 12.84 4.17
CA GLY A 137 9.15 14.09 3.49
C GLY A 137 8.89 13.92 1.99
N GLN A 138 9.35 12.80 1.40
CA GLN A 138 9.23 12.53 -0.04
C GLN A 138 9.25 11.02 -0.33
N GLY A 139 9.02 10.64 -1.59
CA GLY A 139 9.02 9.23 -2.01
C GLY A 139 7.77 8.47 -1.61
N LEU A 140 7.87 7.13 -1.64
CA LEU A 140 6.73 6.25 -1.38
C LEU A 140 6.26 6.31 0.08
N MET A 141 7.17 6.55 1.03
CA MET A 141 6.83 6.72 2.45
C MET A 141 6.41 8.15 2.79
N SER A 142 6.20 9.02 1.81
CA SER A 142 5.67 10.36 2.06
C SER A 142 4.24 10.29 2.57
N ARG A 143 3.90 11.18 3.50
CA ARG A 143 2.53 11.39 3.94
C ARG A 143 1.63 11.86 2.78
N MET A 144 2.22 12.59 1.83
CA MET A 144 1.53 13.07 0.63
C MET A 144 2.11 12.39 -0.60
N VAL A 145 1.40 11.41 -1.12
CA VAL A 145 1.80 10.67 -2.31
C VAL A 145 1.15 11.26 -3.56
N THR A 146 1.99 11.60 -4.53
CA THR A 146 1.52 12.15 -5.80
C THR A 146 1.38 11.06 -6.86
N ARG A 147 0.68 11.39 -7.96
CA ARG A 147 0.63 10.57 -9.17
C ARG A 147 2.03 10.16 -9.65
N ALA A 148 2.99 11.11 -9.63
CA ALA A 148 4.35 10.84 -10.08
C ALA A 148 5.00 9.73 -9.25
N VAL A 149 4.88 9.78 -7.92
CA VAL A 149 5.41 8.76 -7.00
C VAL A 149 4.73 7.41 -7.23
N LEU A 150 3.41 7.39 -7.39
CA LEU A 150 2.66 6.14 -7.61
C LEU A 150 3.00 5.46 -8.95
N LEU A 151 3.36 6.21 -9.98
CA LEU A 151 3.63 5.69 -11.32
C LEU A 151 5.13 5.62 -11.69
N GLN A 152 6.02 6.04 -10.80
CA GLN A 152 7.46 6.00 -11.04
C GLN A 152 7.92 4.54 -11.19
N ALA A 153 8.63 4.20 -12.27
CA ALA A 153 9.01 2.82 -12.58
C ALA A 153 9.90 2.18 -11.50
N GLU A 154 10.84 2.96 -10.98
CA GLU A 154 11.77 2.54 -9.94
C GLU A 154 11.64 3.49 -8.74
N ALA A 155 10.82 3.12 -7.77
CA ALA A 155 10.72 3.85 -6.51
C ALA A 155 10.76 2.85 -5.36
N PRO A 156 11.95 2.41 -4.96
CA PRO A 156 12.11 1.64 -3.74
C PRO A 156 11.72 2.52 -2.55
N LEU A 157 11.42 1.88 -1.43
CA LEU A 157 11.37 2.57 -0.15
C LEU A 157 12.71 3.29 0.10
N ASP A 158 12.69 4.40 0.82
CA ASP A 158 13.92 5.08 1.20
C ASP A 158 14.84 4.19 2.04
N ALA A 159 16.12 4.58 2.14
CA ALA A 159 17.13 3.78 2.81
C ALA A 159 16.85 3.58 4.30
N ASP A 160 16.29 4.60 4.96
CA ASP A 160 15.97 4.56 6.39
C ASP A 160 14.81 3.60 6.66
N CYS A 161 13.78 3.64 5.83
CA CYS A 161 12.65 2.72 5.93
C CYS A 161 13.12 1.26 5.72
N ARG A 162 13.95 0.99 4.70
CA ARG A 162 14.51 -0.35 4.48
C ARG A 162 15.38 -0.80 5.65
N ALA A 163 16.17 0.08 6.24
CA ALA A 163 16.98 -0.23 7.40
C ALA A 163 16.11 -0.55 8.63
N ALA A 164 15.06 0.23 8.86
CA ALA A 164 14.10 -0.03 9.94
C ALA A 164 13.40 -1.38 9.76
N MET A 165 12.97 -1.71 8.55
CA MET A 165 12.38 -3.01 8.25
C MET A 165 13.35 -4.16 8.54
N ARG A 166 14.60 -4.09 8.05
CA ARG A 166 15.62 -5.11 8.34
C ARG A 166 15.88 -5.26 9.83
N SER A 167 15.93 -4.16 10.56
CA SER A 167 16.13 -4.18 12.02
C SER A 167 14.95 -4.85 12.73
N ALA A 168 13.72 -4.53 12.35
CA ALA A 168 12.52 -5.13 12.91
C ALA A 168 12.47 -6.65 12.65
N LEU A 169 12.84 -7.08 11.45
CA LEU A 169 12.89 -8.51 11.08
C LEU A 169 14.00 -9.26 11.82
N ALA A 170 15.17 -8.62 12.03
CA ALA A 170 16.33 -9.24 12.71
C ALA A 170 16.10 -9.55 14.19
N ILE A 171 15.30 -8.74 14.88
CA ILE A 171 14.98 -8.94 16.31
C ILE A 171 13.79 -9.89 16.53
N GLY A 172 13.36 -10.59 15.47
CA GLY A 172 12.25 -11.55 15.55
C GLY A 172 10.90 -10.88 15.86
N LEU A 173 10.84 -9.56 15.75
CA LEU A 173 9.61 -8.86 15.58
C LEU A 173 9.09 -9.19 14.16
N GLY A 174 8.79 -10.48 13.95
CA GLY A 174 7.77 -10.80 12.96
C GLY A 174 6.59 -9.87 13.24
N PRO A 175 5.72 -9.52 12.29
CA PRO A 175 4.78 -8.44 12.46
C PRO A 175 4.14 -8.53 13.84
N PRO A 176 4.41 -7.59 14.79
CA PRO A 176 3.86 -7.68 16.14
C PRO A 176 2.36 -7.43 15.99
N LEU A 177 1.60 -8.50 15.99
CA LEU A 177 0.16 -8.47 15.84
C LEU A 177 -0.55 -8.05 17.13
N ALA A 178 0.19 -7.54 18.11
CA ALA A 178 -0.34 -7.10 19.39
C ALA A 178 -0.36 -5.58 19.50
N GLY A 179 -1.55 -5.02 19.48
CA GLY A 179 -1.86 -3.67 19.95
C GLY A 179 -1.39 -2.51 19.07
N ALA A 180 -2.19 -2.12 18.10
CA ALA A 180 -1.99 -0.83 17.45
C ALA A 180 -3.29 -0.24 16.88
N ALA A 181 -3.38 1.08 16.95
CA ALA A 181 -4.39 1.88 16.30
C ALA A 181 -4.32 1.72 14.78
N GLU A 182 -5.47 1.86 14.13
CA GLU A 182 -5.58 1.99 12.69
C GLU A 182 -4.69 3.15 12.22
N ARG A 183 -3.74 2.87 11.34
CA ARG A 183 -2.96 3.89 10.65
C ARG A 183 -3.43 3.94 9.21
N SER A 184 -3.86 5.09 8.77
CA SER A 184 -4.35 5.34 7.42
C SER A 184 -3.36 6.18 6.64
N PHE A 185 -3.16 5.81 5.39
CA PHE A 185 -2.39 6.57 4.44
C PHE A 185 -3.30 7.54 3.68
N THR A 186 -3.06 8.84 3.85
CA THR A 186 -3.87 9.89 3.26
C THR A 186 -3.13 10.63 2.16
N VAL A 187 -3.86 11.05 1.15
CA VAL A 187 -3.40 11.98 0.12
C VAL A 187 -4.37 13.15 0.10
N GLU A 188 -3.84 14.36 0.20
CA GLU A 188 -4.64 15.53 -0.11
C GLU A 188 -5.00 15.51 -1.60
N ALA A 189 -6.30 15.50 -1.90
CA ALA A 189 -6.75 15.70 -3.26
C ALA A 189 -6.32 17.10 -3.69
N PHE A 190 -5.49 17.20 -4.72
CA PHE A 190 -5.17 18.47 -5.35
C PHE A 190 -6.49 19.14 -5.76
N GLY A 191 -6.92 20.11 -4.97
CA GLY A 191 -7.84 21.13 -5.40
C GLY A 191 -7.13 21.96 -6.45
N GLY A 192 -7.14 21.51 -7.69
CA GLY A 192 -6.79 22.34 -8.82
C GLY A 192 -7.76 23.51 -8.82
N ASP A 193 -7.25 24.67 -8.52
CA ASP A 193 -7.95 25.94 -8.70
C ASP A 193 -8.39 26.02 -10.18
N LEU A 194 -9.61 25.62 -10.43
CA LEU A 194 -10.30 25.86 -11.69
C LEU A 194 -10.70 27.35 -11.67
N GLY A 195 -9.69 28.22 -11.73
CA GLY A 195 -9.87 29.64 -12.05
C GLY A 195 -10.56 29.77 -13.40
N GLY A 196 -11.88 29.68 -13.42
CA GLY A 196 -12.69 30.01 -14.57
C GLY A 196 -12.48 31.48 -14.92
N PRO A 197 -12.24 31.84 -16.20
CA PRO A 197 -12.19 33.23 -16.61
C PRO A 197 -13.57 33.84 -16.39
N GLY A 198 -13.61 34.83 -15.50
CA GLY A 198 -14.82 35.65 -15.29
C GLY A 198 -15.25 36.27 -16.61
N LEU A 199 -16.43 35.89 -17.06
CA LEU A 199 -17.16 36.63 -18.06
C LEU A 199 -17.59 37.97 -17.46
N ALA A 200 -16.79 39.01 -17.71
CA ALA A 200 -17.22 40.38 -17.55
C ALA A 200 -18.24 40.72 -18.64
N ARG A 201 -19.39 41.21 -18.22
CA ARG A 201 -20.31 41.98 -19.07
C ARG A 201 -19.91 43.43 -19.10
#